data_c9368f195538f596215c756fad04f04b
#
_entry.id   c9368f195538f596215c756fad04f04b
#
_cell.length_a   1.000
_cell.length_b   1.000
_cell.length_c   1.000
_cell.angle_alpha   90.00
_cell.angle_beta   90.00
_cell.angle_gamma   90.00
#
_symmetry.space_group_name_H-M   'P 1'
#
loop_
_entity.id
_entity.type
_entity.pdbx_description
1 polymer ?
#
loop_
_entity_poly.entity_id
_entity_poly.type
_entity_poly.pdbx_seq_one_letter_code
_entity_poly.pdbx_strand_id
1 'polypeptide(L)'
;MRIPLDWLREFVPVPAEHRAEDVMADLVRVGLEEEDVHRPAAELQGPIVVGQVLSKEPEPQKNGKTINWCSVRVVPEGAAQPLTGEGIEPSGVQGIVCGAHNFEVGDKVVVALPGAVLPGDFRISPVSYTHLTLPTKRIV
;
A
#
# COMPACT_ATOMS: atom_id res chain seq x y z
N MET A 1 2.96 12.31 -22.99
CA MET A 1 3.90 11.20 -22.64
C MET A 1 4.40 11.44 -21.23
N ARG A 2 4.47 10.41 -20.38
CA ARG A 2 5.01 10.51 -19.02
C ARG A 2 6.37 9.82 -18.95
N ILE A 3 7.35 10.47 -18.32
CA ILE A 3 8.70 9.95 -18.14
C ILE A 3 8.99 9.93 -16.64
N PRO A 4 9.28 8.75 -16.04
CA PRO A 4 9.73 8.68 -14.66
C PRO A 4 11.07 9.40 -14.48
N LEU A 5 11.22 10.21 -13.43
CA LEU A 5 12.43 10.97 -13.18
C LEU A 5 13.66 10.08 -12.98
N ASP A 6 13.49 8.94 -12.29
CA ASP A 6 14.60 8.00 -12.06
C ASP A 6 15.07 7.35 -13.37
N TRP A 7 14.13 7.07 -14.29
CA TRP A 7 14.50 6.59 -15.63
C TRP A 7 15.20 7.66 -16.46
N LEU A 8 14.78 8.92 -16.36
CA LEU A 8 15.45 10.03 -17.04
C LEU A 8 16.92 10.16 -16.57
N ARG A 9 17.20 9.94 -15.28
CA ARG A 9 18.55 9.99 -14.70
C ARG A 9 19.51 8.95 -15.26
N GLU A 10 19.02 7.86 -15.84
CA GLU A 10 19.86 6.87 -16.52
C GLU A 10 20.46 7.39 -17.82
N PHE A 11 19.82 8.39 -18.45
CA PHE A 11 20.22 8.92 -19.77
C PHE A 11 20.84 10.31 -19.72
N VAL A 12 20.51 11.10 -18.70
CA VAL A 12 21.01 12.46 -18.53
C VAL A 12 21.41 12.74 -17.09
N PRO A 13 22.48 13.54 -16.87
CA PRO A 13 22.91 13.89 -15.52
C PRO A 13 21.95 14.91 -14.89
N VAL A 14 20.92 14.42 -14.22
CA VAL A 14 20.02 15.25 -13.41
C VAL A 14 20.56 15.28 -11.99
N PRO A 15 20.85 16.46 -11.39
CA PRO A 15 21.31 16.57 -10.03
C PRO A 15 20.39 15.85 -9.04
N ALA A 16 20.96 15.20 -8.02
CA ALA A 16 20.19 14.38 -7.07
C ALA A 16 19.18 15.21 -6.27
N GLU A 17 19.47 16.47 -6.02
CA GLU A 17 18.62 17.43 -5.33
C GLU A 17 17.45 17.95 -6.17
N HIS A 18 17.52 17.81 -7.50
CA HIS A 18 16.45 18.24 -8.41
C HIS A 18 15.24 17.30 -8.32
N ARG A 19 14.10 17.88 -8.03
CA ARG A 19 12.80 17.20 -8.08
C ARG A 19 12.22 17.27 -9.49
N ALA A 20 11.14 16.57 -9.72
CA ALA A 20 10.46 16.57 -11.02
C ALA A 20 10.02 17.98 -11.47
N GLU A 21 9.61 18.82 -10.52
CA GLU A 21 9.20 20.21 -10.79
C GLU A 21 10.37 21.08 -11.23
N ASP A 22 11.56 20.86 -10.68
CA ASP A 22 12.76 21.63 -11.03
C ASP A 22 13.18 21.29 -12.48
N VAL A 23 13.16 20.00 -12.83
CA VAL A 23 13.41 19.54 -14.22
C VAL A 23 12.35 20.08 -15.18
N MET A 24 11.07 20.05 -14.78
CA MET A 24 9.99 20.57 -15.60
C MET A 24 10.16 22.08 -15.85
N ALA A 25 10.52 22.85 -14.84
CA ALA A 25 10.78 24.29 -14.98
C ALA A 25 11.94 24.57 -15.94
N ASP A 26 12.99 23.74 -15.94
CA ASP A 26 14.10 23.88 -16.89
C ASP A 26 13.68 23.53 -18.31
N LEU A 27 12.83 22.51 -18.50
CA LEU A 27 12.29 22.15 -19.80
C LEU A 27 11.38 23.25 -20.37
N VAL A 28 10.55 23.87 -19.53
CA VAL A 28 9.72 25.02 -19.92
C VAL A 28 10.56 26.20 -20.37
N ARG A 29 11.70 26.47 -19.71
CA ARG A 29 12.62 27.56 -20.13
C ARG A 29 13.19 27.38 -21.53
N VAL A 30 13.32 26.14 -22.01
CA VAL A 30 13.79 25.86 -23.36
C VAL A 30 12.66 25.67 -24.37
N GLY A 31 11.42 25.95 -23.98
CA GLY A 31 10.25 26.03 -24.88
C GLY A 31 9.42 24.75 -24.96
N LEU A 32 9.58 23.82 -24.01
CA LEU A 32 8.67 22.67 -23.89
C LEU A 32 7.45 23.06 -23.04
N GLU A 33 6.28 22.55 -23.43
CA GLU A 33 5.04 22.78 -22.68
C GLU A 33 4.93 21.78 -21.52
N GLU A 34 4.52 22.29 -20.35
CA GLU A 34 4.19 21.48 -19.18
C GLU A 34 2.73 21.01 -19.29
N GLU A 35 2.52 19.70 -19.17
CA GLU A 35 1.18 19.12 -19.01
C GLU A 35 0.87 18.86 -17.54
N ASP A 36 1.72 18.08 -16.84
CA ASP A 36 1.53 17.72 -15.44
C ASP A 36 2.77 17.03 -14.83
N VAL A 37 2.93 17.18 -13.53
CA VAL A 37 3.88 16.40 -12.73
C VAL A 37 3.11 15.44 -11.82
N HIS A 38 3.09 14.17 -12.18
CA HIS A 38 2.38 13.12 -11.44
C HIS A 38 3.24 12.52 -10.32
N ARG A 39 2.68 12.48 -9.11
CA ARG A 39 3.28 11.85 -7.93
C ARG A 39 2.41 10.69 -7.46
N PRO A 40 2.75 9.43 -7.78
CA PRO A 40 1.89 8.27 -7.47
C PRO A 40 1.58 8.09 -5.99
N ALA A 41 2.50 8.49 -5.11
CA ALA A 41 2.36 8.31 -3.66
C ALA A 41 1.83 9.57 -2.92
N ALA A 42 1.54 10.68 -3.60
CA ALA A 42 1.14 11.93 -2.95
C ALA A 42 -0.20 11.82 -2.18
N GLU A 43 -1.06 10.90 -2.60
CA GLU A 43 -2.37 10.67 -1.98
C GLU A 43 -2.35 9.58 -0.90
N LEU A 44 -1.22 8.90 -0.73
CA LEU A 44 -1.09 7.85 0.29
C LEU A 44 -0.79 8.46 1.65
N GLN A 45 -1.58 8.12 2.66
CA GLN A 45 -1.39 8.61 4.02
C GLN A 45 -1.62 7.49 5.04
N GLY A 46 -1.03 7.66 6.23
CA GLY A 46 -1.23 6.76 7.35
C GLY A 46 -0.36 5.49 7.31
N PRO A 47 -0.74 4.45 8.07
CA PRO A 47 0.09 3.29 8.31
C PRO A 47 0.07 2.31 7.12
N ILE A 48 0.99 2.51 6.17
CA ILE A 48 1.23 1.60 5.04
C ILE A 48 2.60 0.96 5.25
N VAL A 49 2.63 -0.36 5.33
CA VAL A 49 3.82 -1.13 5.71
C VAL A 49 4.05 -2.32 4.76
N VAL A 50 5.22 -2.90 4.83
CA VAL A 50 5.49 -4.20 4.18
C VAL A 50 5.21 -5.30 5.19
N GLY A 51 4.40 -6.28 4.80
CA GLY A 51 4.10 -7.44 5.61
C GLY A 51 4.46 -8.75 4.90
N GLN A 52 4.67 -9.82 5.68
CA GLN A 52 4.85 -11.16 5.15
C GLN A 52 3.60 -11.99 5.37
N VAL A 53 3.11 -12.63 4.31
CA VAL A 53 1.94 -13.51 4.35
C VAL A 53 2.29 -14.80 5.09
N LEU A 54 1.62 -15.07 6.21
CA LEU A 54 1.83 -16.28 7.02
C LEU A 54 0.81 -17.38 6.66
N SER A 55 -0.43 -16.99 6.34
CA SER A 55 -1.47 -17.91 5.91
C SER A 55 -2.41 -17.24 4.92
N LYS A 56 -3.03 -18.06 4.07
CA LYS A 56 -4.01 -17.64 3.07
C LYS A 56 -5.08 -18.73 2.96
N GLU A 57 -6.30 -18.40 3.32
CA GLU A 57 -7.44 -19.32 3.30
C GLU A 57 -8.52 -18.75 2.37
N PRO A 58 -8.81 -19.40 1.24
CA PRO A 58 -9.84 -18.95 0.33
C PRO A 58 -11.25 -19.23 0.90
N GLU A 59 -12.12 -18.25 0.86
CA GLU A 59 -13.52 -18.35 1.28
C GLU A 59 -14.45 -17.98 0.12
N PRO A 60 -15.25 -18.94 -0.40
CA PRO A 60 -16.25 -18.66 -1.42
C PRO A 60 -17.38 -17.79 -0.86
N GLN A 61 -17.75 -16.75 -1.58
CA GLN A 61 -18.85 -15.86 -1.23
C GLN A 61 -20.12 -16.22 -2.00
N LYS A 62 -21.28 -15.88 -1.44
CA LYS A 62 -22.62 -16.14 -2.05
C LYS A 62 -22.80 -15.52 -3.45
N ASN A 63 -22.02 -14.50 -3.78
CA ASN A 63 -22.04 -13.83 -5.08
C ASN A 63 -21.10 -14.47 -6.13
N GLY A 64 -20.56 -15.67 -5.85
CA GLY A 64 -19.63 -16.40 -6.73
C GLY A 64 -18.20 -15.89 -6.73
N LYS A 65 -17.87 -14.86 -5.94
CA LYS A 65 -16.50 -14.38 -5.75
C LYS A 65 -15.82 -15.13 -4.62
N THR A 66 -14.51 -15.27 -4.69
CA THR A 66 -13.69 -15.82 -3.61
C THR A 66 -12.92 -14.68 -2.98
N ILE A 67 -12.92 -14.61 -1.67
CA ILE A 67 -12.03 -13.74 -0.88
C ILE A 67 -11.03 -14.60 -0.14
N ASN A 68 -9.90 -14.02 0.25
CA ASN A 68 -8.89 -14.70 1.02
C ASN A 68 -8.84 -14.14 2.46
N TRP A 69 -8.83 -15.05 3.41
CA TRP A 69 -8.48 -14.76 4.78
C TRP A 69 -6.98 -14.93 4.93
N CYS A 70 -6.30 -13.87 5.34
CA CYS A 70 -4.85 -13.87 5.44
C CYS A 70 -4.41 -13.48 6.84
N SER A 71 -3.41 -14.17 7.36
CA SER A 71 -2.61 -13.67 8.49
C SER A 71 -1.32 -13.08 7.91
N VAL A 72 -1.04 -11.82 8.22
CA VAL A 72 0.13 -11.12 7.68
C VAL A 72 0.93 -10.53 8.82
N ARG A 73 2.21 -10.89 8.91
CA ARG A 73 3.14 -10.29 9.86
C ARG A 73 3.60 -8.95 9.33
N VAL A 74 3.31 -7.88 10.05
CA VAL A 74 3.60 -6.48 9.67
C VAL A 74 4.74 -5.85 10.45
N VAL A 75 5.41 -6.64 11.29
CA VAL A 75 6.65 -6.28 12.01
C VAL A 75 7.66 -7.41 11.87
N PRO A 76 8.97 -7.15 12.02
CA PRO A 76 9.96 -8.22 12.10
C PRO A 76 9.65 -9.23 13.21
N GLU A 77 10.05 -10.49 13.04
CA GLU A 77 9.84 -11.53 14.03
C GLU A 77 10.50 -11.14 15.35
N GLY A 78 9.73 -11.23 16.45
CA GLY A 78 10.18 -10.86 17.79
C GLY A 78 10.23 -9.36 18.06
N ALA A 79 9.89 -8.51 17.10
CA ALA A 79 9.79 -7.07 17.31
C ALA A 79 8.41 -6.67 17.84
N ALA A 80 8.38 -5.64 18.69
CA ALA A 80 7.12 -5.03 19.14
C ALA A 80 6.49 -4.24 17.99
N GLN A 81 5.15 -4.19 17.94
CA GLN A 81 4.39 -3.37 17.02
C GLN A 81 4.51 -1.88 17.41
N PRO A 82 5.21 -1.04 16.61
CA PRO A 82 5.37 0.38 16.93
C PRO A 82 4.13 1.21 16.61
N LEU A 83 3.25 0.69 15.74
CA LEU A 83 2.04 1.38 15.34
C LEU A 83 0.89 1.03 16.27
N THR A 84 0.14 2.06 16.68
CA THR A 84 -1.04 1.95 17.53
C THR A 84 -2.23 2.58 16.84
N GLY A 85 -3.40 1.99 17.04
CA GLY A 85 -4.65 2.50 16.46
C GLY A 85 -5.77 1.49 16.55
N GLU A 86 -6.99 1.98 16.44
CA GLU A 86 -8.15 1.11 16.40
C GLU A 86 -7.98 0.09 15.26
N GLY A 87 -7.98 -1.15 15.63
CA GLY A 87 -7.90 -2.22 14.68
C GLY A 87 -6.49 -2.63 14.27
N ILE A 88 -5.41 -2.07 14.80
CA ILE A 88 -4.04 -2.56 14.64
C ILE A 88 -3.73 -3.57 15.74
N GLU A 89 -3.29 -4.78 15.34
CA GLU A 89 -3.00 -5.86 16.29
C GLU A 89 -1.66 -5.63 16.99
N PRO A 90 -1.65 -5.58 18.34
CA PRO A 90 -0.40 -5.40 19.10
C PRO A 90 0.62 -6.53 18.90
N SER A 91 0.16 -7.72 18.51
CA SER A 91 1.02 -8.87 18.23
C SER A 91 1.91 -8.71 17.01
N GLY A 92 1.63 -7.71 16.17
CA GLY A 92 2.31 -7.54 14.88
C GLY A 92 1.87 -8.53 13.80
N VAL A 93 0.89 -9.38 14.07
CA VAL A 93 0.25 -10.27 13.10
C VAL A 93 -1.18 -9.81 12.87
N GLN A 94 -1.44 -9.34 11.66
CA GLN A 94 -2.69 -8.72 11.27
C GLN A 94 -3.57 -9.73 10.52
N GLY A 95 -4.82 -9.91 10.96
CA GLY A 95 -5.85 -10.60 10.18
C GLY A 95 -6.41 -9.70 9.08
N ILE A 96 -6.45 -10.20 7.86
CA ILE A 96 -6.78 -9.40 6.68
C ILE A 96 -7.72 -10.16 5.76
N VAL A 97 -8.75 -9.48 5.27
CA VAL A 97 -9.61 -9.98 4.19
C VAL A 97 -9.19 -9.32 2.88
N CYS A 98 -8.81 -10.10 1.89
CA CYS A 98 -8.30 -9.61 0.61
C CYS A 98 -8.97 -10.31 -0.57
N GLY A 99 -9.38 -9.54 -1.57
CA GLY A 99 -9.90 -10.07 -2.85
C GLY A 99 -8.83 -10.39 -3.89
N ALA A 100 -7.56 -10.05 -3.63
CA ALA A 100 -6.46 -10.35 -4.56
C ALA A 100 -6.07 -11.82 -4.51
N HIS A 101 -5.59 -12.36 -5.64
CA HIS A 101 -5.19 -13.76 -5.77
C HIS A 101 -3.73 -13.93 -6.22
N ASN A 102 -3.03 -12.83 -6.51
CA ASN A 102 -1.69 -12.77 -7.09
C ASN A 102 -0.55 -12.80 -6.07
N PHE A 103 -0.75 -13.45 -4.94
CA PHE A 103 0.26 -13.62 -3.89
C PHE A 103 0.11 -15.00 -3.23
N GLU A 104 1.20 -15.48 -2.63
CA GLU A 104 1.25 -16.77 -1.93
C GLU A 104 1.77 -16.61 -0.49
N VAL A 105 1.64 -17.69 0.30
CA VAL A 105 2.23 -17.76 1.64
C VAL A 105 3.74 -17.61 1.56
N GLY A 106 4.30 -16.73 2.39
CA GLY A 106 5.72 -16.39 2.40
C GLY A 106 6.06 -15.10 1.64
N ASP A 107 5.18 -14.64 0.75
CA ASP A 107 5.40 -13.41 0.00
C ASP A 107 5.42 -12.18 0.89
N LYS A 108 6.20 -11.18 0.48
CA LYS A 108 6.15 -9.83 1.04
C LYS A 108 5.20 -8.98 0.22
N VAL A 109 4.24 -8.39 0.92
CA VAL A 109 3.17 -7.60 0.32
C VAL A 109 3.07 -6.22 0.96
N VAL A 110 2.58 -5.24 0.24
CA VAL A 110 2.24 -3.93 0.80
C VAL A 110 0.90 -4.06 1.54
N VAL A 111 0.88 -3.59 2.77
CA VAL A 111 -0.25 -3.70 3.68
C VAL A 111 -0.68 -2.31 4.12
N ALA A 112 -1.91 -1.92 3.79
CA ALA A 112 -2.54 -0.75 4.35
C ALA A 112 -3.30 -1.13 5.63
N LEU A 113 -2.81 -0.68 6.77
CA LEU A 113 -3.43 -0.93 8.07
C LEU A 113 -4.63 0.02 8.29
N PRO A 114 -5.51 -0.29 9.27
CA PRO A 114 -6.60 0.62 9.65
C PRO A 114 -6.08 2.03 9.96
N GLY A 115 -6.78 3.04 9.42
CA GLY A 115 -6.34 4.44 9.48
C GLY A 115 -5.54 4.90 8.25
N ALA A 116 -5.08 4.00 7.38
CA ALA A 116 -4.49 4.38 6.12
C ALA A 116 -5.52 4.98 5.16
N VAL A 117 -5.07 5.93 4.33
CA VAL A 117 -5.87 6.53 3.25
C VAL A 117 -5.19 6.21 1.92
N LEU A 118 -5.93 5.61 1.02
CA LEU A 118 -5.51 5.28 -0.34
C LEU A 118 -6.04 6.32 -1.34
N PRO A 119 -5.55 6.34 -2.59
CA PRO A 119 -6.02 7.26 -3.61
C PRO A 119 -7.54 7.25 -3.76
N GLY A 120 -8.12 8.44 -3.97
CA GLY A 120 -9.58 8.61 -4.01
C GLY A 120 -10.23 8.72 -2.62
N ASP A 121 -9.49 9.15 -1.61
CA ASP A 121 -9.93 9.27 -0.20
C ASP A 121 -10.50 7.96 0.39
N PHE A 122 -9.98 6.84 -0.09
CA PHE A 122 -10.40 5.54 0.38
C PHE A 122 -9.72 5.21 1.71
N ARG A 123 -10.49 5.25 2.80
CA ARG A 123 -10.01 4.99 4.16
C ARG A 123 -10.13 3.52 4.53
N ILE A 124 -9.05 2.96 5.04
CA ILE A 124 -9.02 1.62 5.59
C ILE A 124 -9.57 1.65 7.02
N SER A 125 -10.65 0.93 7.25
CA SER A 125 -11.28 0.81 8.55
C SER A 125 -11.24 -0.62 9.08
N PRO A 126 -11.31 -0.83 10.41
CA PRO A 126 -11.50 -2.14 11.00
C PRO A 126 -12.80 -2.76 10.47
N VAL A 127 -12.77 -4.05 10.16
CA VAL A 127 -13.99 -4.80 9.80
C VAL A 127 -14.43 -5.62 10.99
N SER A 128 -15.64 -5.35 11.48
CA SER A 128 -16.32 -6.21 12.45
C SER A 128 -17.12 -7.27 11.69
N TYR A 129 -16.71 -8.51 11.79
CA TYR A 129 -17.53 -9.62 11.30
C TYR A 129 -18.42 -10.13 12.44
N THR A 130 -19.74 -10.20 12.19
CA THR A 130 -20.73 -10.67 13.17
C THR A 130 -20.81 -12.20 13.26
N HIS A 131 -20.06 -12.93 12.46
CA HIS A 131 -19.95 -14.39 12.52
C HIS A 131 -18.49 -14.83 12.65
N LEU A 132 -18.16 -15.44 13.81
CA LEU A 132 -16.91 -16.04 14.23
C LEU A 132 -15.80 -15.06 14.68
N THR A 133 -15.73 -14.88 15.97
CA THR A 133 -14.67 -14.77 16.99
C THR A 133 -13.26 -14.29 16.63
N LEU A 134 -12.98 -13.65 15.50
CA LEU A 134 -11.71 -13.02 15.23
C LEU A 134 -11.93 -11.62 14.63
N PRO A 135 -11.27 -10.57 15.18
CA PRO A 135 -11.35 -9.23 14.61
C PRO A 135 -10.67 -9.23 13.25
N THR A 136 -11.45 -9.05 12.21
CA THR A 136 -10.97 -8.99 10.84
C THR A 136 -10.96 -7.58 10.29
N LYS A 137 -9.93 -7.28 9.55
CA LYS A 137 -9.66 -5.96 8.97
C LYS A 137 -9.53 -6.08 7.46
N ARG A 138 -10.17 -5.16 6.76
CA ARG A 138 -10.20 -5.17 5.30
C ARG A 138 -9.02 -4.41 4.73
N ILE A 139 -8.32 -5.03 3.78
CA ILE A 139 -7.38 -4.37 2.87
C ILE A 139 -7.88 -4.57 1.45
N VAL A 140 -7.84 -3.53 0.70
CA VAL A 140 -8.17 -3.54 -0.73
C VAL A 140 -6.91 -3.79 -1.55
#